data_59e1bf15984a7674a4c7f4022d4ab5f4
#
_entry.id   59e1bf15984a7674a4c7f4022d4ab5f4
#
_cell.length_a   1.000
_cell.length_b   1.000
_cell.length_c   1.000
_cell.angle_alpha   90.00
_cell.angle_beta   90.00
_cell.angle_gamma   90.00
#
_symmetry.space_group_name_H-M   'P 1'
#
loop_
_entity.id
_entity.type
_entity.pdbx_description
1 polymer ?
#
loop_
_entity_poly.entity_id
_entity_poly.type
_entity_poly.pdbx_seq_one_letter_code
_entity_poly.pdbx_strand_id
1 'polypeptide(L)'
;MTGRPRHLPADERRAATVEAVVALAAEQNPNDITTTAIAHRMGLTQGALFRHFPTKDAILQAVMSWISECLLARVDRAAATATSPVAALEAIYMTHIDFVSAHPGVPRMIFGELQQPAQTLPKQLVQALVHDYGARLRRLLEAGKTQGELAADLDLDAAAVLFIGTIQGLVMQSLLAGDVARIRRDAPGVFAIYRRGIANSQ
;
A
#
# COMPACT_ATOMS: atom_id res chain seq x y z
N MET A 1 28.33 -28.67 5.35
CA MET A 1 28.69 -27.91 4.14
C MET A 1 28.10 -26.53 4.28
N THR A 2 28.85 -25.55 4.80
CA THR A 2 28.43 -24.16 5.04
C THR A 2 28.56 -23.39 3.74
N GLY A 3 27.44 -23.17 3.08
CA GLY A 3 27.36 -22.33 1.88
C GLY A 3 27.80 -20.90 2.20
N ARG A 4 28.84 -20.42 1.49
CA ARG A 4 29.34 -19.06 1.53
C ARG A 4 28.15 -18.10 1.23
N PRO A 5 27.90 -17.04 2.02
CA PRO A 5 26.82 -16.09 1.72
C PRO A 5 27.04 -15.49 0.33
N ARG A 6 26.08 -15.72 -0.56
CA ARG A 6 26.08 -15.16 -1.92
C ARG A 6 26.16 -13.64 -1.80
N HIS A 7 27.18 -13.04 -2.39
CA HIS A 7 27.37 -11.59 -2.43
C HIS A 7 26.31 -11.02 -3.40
N LEU A 8 25.12 -10.66 -2.88
CA LEU A 8 24.07 -10.00 -3.66
C LEU A 8 24.51 -8.57 -4.03
N PRO A 9 24.20 -8.07 -5.23
CA PRO A 9 24.33 -6.67 -5.58
C PRO A 9 23.62 -5.76 -4.56
N ALA A 10 24.03 -4.49 -4.49
CA ALA A 10 23.50 -3.56 -3.49
C ALA A 10 21.96 -3.40 -3.60
N ASP A 11 21.44 -3.32 -4.82
CA ASP A 11 20.00 -3.16 -5.06
C ASP A 11 19.19 -4.42 -4.70
N GLU A 12 19.70 -5.61 -5.02
CA GLU A 12 19.07 -6.87 -4.61
C GLU A 12 19.05 -7.00 -3.07
N ARG A 13 20.09 -6.53 -2.40
CA ARG A 13 20.17 -6.54 -0.94
C ARG A 13 19.19 -5.54 -0.31
N ARG A 14 19.01 -4.36 -0.94
CA ARG A 14 18.00 -3.40 -0.50
C ARG A 14 16.60 -4.00 -0.64
N ALA A 15 16.28 -4.62 -1.76
CA ALA A 15 15.01 -5.29 -1.98
C ALA A 15 14.77 -6.41 -0.96
N ALA A 16 15.74 -7.29 -0.74
CA ALA A 16 15.64 -8.36 0.26
C ALA A 16 15.45 -7.82 1.70
N THR A 17 16.05 -6.65 2.02
CA THR A 17 15.81 -6.01 3.33
C THR A 17 14.37 -5.53 3.46
N VAL A 18 13.84 -4.89 2.43
CA VAL A 18 12.44 -4.43 2.39
C VAL A 18 11.48 -5.60 2.57
N GLU A 19 11.69 -6.69 1.82
CA GLU A 19 10.88 -7.92 1.93
C GLU A 19 10.93 -8.51 3.35
N ALA A 20 12.11 -8.57 3.97
CA ALA A 20 12.27 -9.07 5.32
C ALA A 20 11.51 -8.22 6.35
N VAL A 21 11.53 -6.90 6.20
CA VAL A 21 10.80 -5.98 7.10
C VAL A 21 9.30 -6.12 6.92
N VAL A 22 8.79 -6.17 5.69
CA VAL A 22 7.36 -6.34 5.39
C VAL A 22 6.86 -7.70 5.92
N ALA A 23 7.65 -8.76 5.79
CA ALA A 23 7.32 -10.07 6.34
C ALA A 23 7.27 -10.04 7.88
N LEU A 24 8.26 -9.43 8.54
CA LEU A 24 8.25 -9.26 10.01
C LEU A 24 7.04 -8.45 10.48
N ALA A 25 6.67 -7.38 9.77
CA ALA A 25 5.52 -6.56 10.10
C ALA A 25 4.17 -7.31 9.96
N ALA A 26 4.12 -8.38 9.18
CA ALA A 26 2.95 -9.26 9.13
C ALA A 26 2.83 -10.14 10.38
N GLU A 27 3.95 -10.46 11.04
CA GLU A 27 4.03 -11.41 12.16
C GLU A 27 3.99 -10.72 13.54
N GLN A 28 4.51 -9.49 13.63
CA GLN A 28 4.63 -8.75 14.90
C GLN A 28 4.32 -7.27 14.74
N ASN A 29 4.26 -6.53 15.87
CA ASN A 29 4.07 -5.08 15.85
C ASN A 29 5.25 -4.41 15.12
N PRO A 30 5.01 -3.56 14.08
CA PRO A 30 6.06 -2.86 13.36
C PRO A 30 7.01 -2.03 14.25
N ASN A 31 6.51 -1.46 15.34
CA ASN A 31 7.32 -0.66 16.27
C ASN A 31 8.37 -1.51 17.00
N ASP A 32 8.09 -2.80 17.20
CA ASP A 32 8.97 -3.74 17.92
C ASP A 32 10.00 -4.40 16.99
N ILE A 33 9.94 -4.15 15.68
CA ILE A 33 10.91 -4.67 14.72
C ILE A 33 12.27 -4.01 14.97
N THR A 34 13.26 -4.82 15.36
CA THR A 34 14.64 -4.38 15.59
C THR A 34 15.52 -4.66 14.37
N THR A 35 16.62 -3.90 14.23
CA THR A 35 17.62 -4.18 13.19
C THR A 35 18.29 -5.54 13.36
N THR A 36 18.36 -6.05 14.59
CA THR A 36 18.81 -7.42 14.88
C THR A 36 17.83 -8.46 14.31
N ALA A 37 16.52 -8.27 14.51
CA ALA A 37 15.51 -9.17 13.95
C ALA A 37 15.52 -9.17 12.41
N ILE A 38 15.70 -7.99 11.78
CA ILE A 38 15.83 -7.86 10.32
C ILE A 38 17.06 -8.62 9.83
N ALA A 39 18.24 -8.38 10.44
CA ALA A 39 19.48 -9.06 10.06
C ALA A 39 19.35 -10.58 10.22
N HIS A 40 18.76 -11.05 11.32
CA HIS A 40 18.53 -12.48 11.57
C HIS A 40 17.62 -13.10 10.50
N ARG A 41 16.50 -12.42 10.14
CA ARG A 41 15.58 -12.87 9.08
C ARG A 41 16.30 -13.03 7.73
N MET A 42 17.29 -12.17 7.45
CA MET A 42 18.08 -12.20 6.22
C MET A 42 19.28 -13.15 6.27
N GLY A 43 19.54 -13.82 7.40
CA GLY A 43 20.76 -14.62 7.60
C GLY A 43 22.04 -13.78 7.62
N LEU A 44 21.96 -12.51 8.07
CA LEU A 44 23.06 -11.56 8.13
C LEU A 44 23.42 -11.21 9.57
N THR A 45 24.61 -10.65 9.76
CA THR A 45 24.94 -9.92 11.00
C THR A 45 24.36 -8.50 10.94
N GLN A 46 24.08 -7.92 12.11
CA GLN A 46 23.62 -6.54 12.21
C GLN A 46 24.62 -5.55 11.58
N GLY A 47 25.93 -5.79 11.75
CA GLY A 47 26.97 -4.98 11.12
C GLY A 47 26.97 -5.08 9.58
N ALA A 48 26.56 -6.22 9.01
CA ALA A 48 26.39 -6.35 7.56
C ALA A 48 25.17 -5.56 7.06
N LEU A 49 24.10 -5.51 7.83
CA LEU A 49 22.91 -4.70 7.53
C LEU A 49 23.26 -3.19 7.54
N PHE A 50 23.98 -2.72 8.56
CA PHE A 50 24.36 -1.32 8.71
C PHE A 50 25.30 -0.78 7.62
N ARG A 51 26.00 -1.67 6.90
CA ARG A 51 26.78 -1.25 5.71
C ARG A 51 25.92 -0.75 4.56
N HIS A 52 24.64 -1.16 4.51
CA HIS A 52 23.69 -0.77 3.46
C HIS A 52 22.65 0.24 3.94
N PHE A 53 22.34 0.22 5.24
CA PHE A 53 21.37 1.10 5.87
C PHE A 53 21.97 1.64 7.17
N PRO A 54 22.44 2.89 7.19
CA PRO A 54 23.16 3.42 8.35
C PRO A 54 22.29 3.55 9.62
N THR A 55 20.96 3.60 9.45
CA THR A 55 20.00 3.74 10.55
C THR A 55 18.75 2.89 10.31
N LYS A 56 17.95 2.65 11.36
CA LYS A 56 16.62 2.04 11.25
C LYS A 56 15.71 2.90 10.37
N ASP A 57 15.78 4.22 10.50
CA ASP A 57 14.99 5.14 9.69
C ASP A 57 15.29 5.03 8.20
N ALA A 58 16.56 4.81 7.82
CA ALA A 58 16.92 4.58 6.42
C ALA A 58 16.29 3.28 5.85
N ILE A 59 16.10 2.27 6.70
CA ILE A 59 15.37 1.05 6.33
C ILE A 59 13.88 1.37 6.15
N LEU A 60 13.26 2.07 7.10
CA LEU A 60 11.84 2.44 7.02
C LEU A 60 11.56 3.33 5.81
N GLN A 61 12.44 4.28 5.49
CA GLN A 61 12.36 5.08 4.26
C GLN A 61 12.35 4.19 3.02
N ALA A 62 13.28 3.24 2.93
CA ALA A 62 13.35 2.32 1.79
C ALA A 62 12.06 1.48 1.66
N VAL A 63 11.48 1.04 2.79
CA VAL A 63 10.21 0.31 2.80
C VAL A 63 9.07 1.20 2.31
N MET A 64 8.94 2.44 2.81
CA MET A 64 7.86 3.35 2.39
C MET A 64 7.99 3.75 0.92
N SER A 65 9.22 3.99 0.42
CA SER A 65 9.46 4.22 -1.01
C SER A 65 9.03 3.03 -1.85
N TRP A 66 9.43 1.82 -1.48
CA TRP A 66 9.04 0.60 -2.17
C TRP A 66 7.52 0.39 -2.20
N ILE A 67 6.83 0.62 -1.06
CA ILE A 67 5.36 0.52 -1.00
C ILE A 67 4.73 1.50 -2.00
N SER A 68 5.19 2.76 -2.00
CA SER A 68 4.69 3.81 -2.90
C SER A 68 4.90 3.43 -4.36
N GLU A 69 6.13 3.09 -4.75
CA GLU A 69 6.48 2.71 -6.12
C GLU A 69 5.69 1.47 -6.58
N CYS A 70 5.63 0.42 -5.76
CA CYS A 70 4.93 -0.81 -6.11
C CYS A 70 3.42 -0.61 -6.25
N LEU A 71 2.79 0.11 -5.32
CA LEU A 71 1.35 0.34 -5.35
C LEU A 71 0.97 1.25 -6.52
N LEU A 72 1.64 2.41 -6.67
CA LEU A 72 1.32 3.37 -7.72
C LEU A 72 1.56 2.79 -9.13
N ALA A 73 2.65 2.06 -9.33
CA ALA A 73 2.90 1.39 -10.62
C ALA A 73 1.85 0.32 -10.96
N ARG A 74 1.32 -0.38 -9.95
CA ARG A 74 0.24 -1.38 -10.15
C ARG A 74 -1.08 -0.72 -10.50
N VAL A 75 -1.46 0.34 -9.79
CA VAL A 75 -2.73 1.05 -10.05
C VAL A 75 -2.68 1.78 -11.40
N ASP A 76 -1.53 2.36 -11.77
CA ASP A 76 -1.36 3.01 -13.08
C ASP A 76 -1.52 2.00 -14.23
N ARG A 77 -0.96 0.79 -14.09
CA ARG A 77 -1.15 -0.30 -15.07
C ARG A 77 -2.60 -0.78 -15.14
N ALA A 78 -3.26 -0.94 -14.00
CA ALA A 78 -4.65 -1.35 -13.95
C ALA A 78 -5.57 -0.32 -14.63
N ALA A 79 -5.33 0.97 -14.38
CA ALA A 79 -6.07 2.04 -15.04
C ALA A 79 -5.85 2.06 -16.57
N ALA A 80 -4.61 1.86 -17.02
CA ALA A 80 -4.25 1.94 -18.45
C ALA A 80 -4.90 0.85 -19.31
N THR A 81 -5.31 -0.27 -18.73
CA THR A 81 -5.95 -1.40 -19.44
C THR A 81 -7.47 -1.37 -19.39
N ALA A 82 -8.06 -0.45 -18.65
CA ALA A 82 -9.50 -0.35 -18.48
C ALA A 82 -10.19 0.34 -19.68
N THR A 83 -11.42 -0.05 -19.96
CA THR A 83 -12.20 0.42 -21.12
C THR A 83 -12.98 1.70 -20.82
N SER A 84 -13.15 2.06 -19.55
CA SER A 84 -13.87 3.28 -19.13
C SER A 84 -13.34 3.77 -17.78
N PRO A 85 -13.61 5.04 -17.39
CA PRO A 85 -13.23 5.58 -16.09
C PRO A 85 -13.75 4.77 -14.89
N VAL A 86 -14.99 4.30 -14.93
CA VAL A 86 -15.58 3.47 -13.86
C VAL A 86 -14.92 2.09 -13.81
N ALA A 87 -14.64 1.49 -14.97
CA ALA A 87 -13.90 0.23 -15.05
C ALA A 87 -12.45 0.39 -14.53
N ALA A 88 -11.82 1.55 -14.78
CA ALA A 88 -10.51 1.87 -14.22
C ALA A 88 -10.53 1.97 -12.70
N LEU A 89 -11.53 2.64 -12.12
CA LEU A 89 -11.71 2.71 -10.65
C LEU A 89 -11.88 1.30 -10.05
N GLU A 90 -12.66 0.42 -10.69
CA GLU A 90 -12.81 -0.97 -10.22
C GLU A 90 -11.50 -1.75 -10.29
N ALA A 91 -10.80 -1.66 -11.41
CA ALA A 91 -9.51 -2.33 -11.60
C ALA A 91 -8.45 -1.86 -10.59
N ILE A 92 -8.39 -0.55 -10.32
CA ILE A 92 -7.53 0.04 -9.28
C ILE A 92 -7.92 -0.51 -7.91
N TYR A 93 -9.21 -0.53 -7.59
CA TYR A 93 -9.71 -1.01 -6.30
C TYR A 93 -9.27 -2.45 -6.05
N MET A 94 -9.55 -3.36 -6.98
CA MET A 94 -9.19 -4.77 -6.85
C MET A 94 -7.69 -4.98 -6.84
N THR A 95 -6.92 -4.23 -7.61
CA THR A 95 -5.45 -4.25 -7.61
C THR A 95 -4.87 -3.84 -6.26
N HIS A 96 -5.44 -2.80 -5.61
CA HIS A 96 -5.03 -2.39 -4.27
C HIS A 96 -5.36 -3.47 -3.24
N ILE A 97 -6.58 -4.05 -3.30
CA ILE A 97 -6.98 -5.17 -2.44
C ILE A 97 -6.01 -6.36 -2.57
N ASP A 98 -5.64 -6.72 -3.79
CA ASP A 98 -4.67 -7.79 -4.02
C ASP A 98 -3.29 -7.48 -3.46
N PHE A 99 -2.85 -6.22 -3.59
CA PHE A 99 -1.57 -5.78 -3.04
C PHE A 99 -1.53 -5.89 -1.52
N VAL A 100 -2.52 -5.37 -0.81
CA VAL A 100 -2.55 -5.42 0.67
C VAL A 100 -2.77 -6.84 1.19
N SER A 101 -3.52 -7.66 0.46
CA SER A 101 -3.71 -9.08 0.80
C SER A 101 -2.44 -9.91 0.64
N ALA A 102 -1.63 -9.59 -0.38
CA ALA A 102 -0.34 -10.24 -0.61
C ALA A 102 0.74 -9.76 0.37
N HIS A 103 0.58 -8.56 0.93
CA HIS A 103 1.57 -7.93 1.81
C HIS A 103 0.90 -7.42 3.11
N PRO A 104 0.43 -8.32 4.00
CA PRO A 104 -0.35 -7.93 5.19
C PRO A 104 0.44 -7.10 6.21
N GLY A 105 1.77 -7.08 6.12
CA GLY A 105 2.63 -6.19 6.90
C GLY A 105 2.58 -4.73 6.46
N VAL A 106 2.27 -4.45 5.18
CA VAL A 106 2.24 -3.09 4.63
C VAL A 106 1.24 -2.19 5.34
N PRO A 107 -0.05 -2.55 5.48
CA PRO A 107 -1.01 -1.72 6.21
C PRO A 107 -0.59 -1.46 7.65
N ARG A 108 -0.04 -2.47 8.34
CA ARG A 108 0.42 -2.33 9.73
C ARG A 108 1.55 -1.32 9.84
N MET A 109 2.50 -1.33 8.90
CA MET A 109 3.60 -0.37 8.86
C MET A 109 3.11 1.05 8.59
N ILE A 110 2.22 1.23 7.62
CA ILE A 110 1.62 2.54 7.31
C ILE A 110 0.89 3.10 8.54
N PHE A 111 0.03 2.32 9.17
CA PHE A 111 -0.68 2.75 10.38
C PHE A 111 0.27 3.05 11.54
N GLY A 112 1.35 2.27 11.71
CA GLY A 112 2.37 2.53 12.71
C GLY A 112 3.07 3.86 12.50
N GLU A 113 3.45 4.20 11.28
CA GLU A 113 4.07 5.49 10.95
C GLU A 113 3.11 6.68 11.14
N LEU A 114 1.85 6.52 10.76
CA LEU A 114 0.86 7.59 10.94
C LEU A 114 0.59 7.92 12.41
N GLN A 115 0.78 6.97 13.34
CA GLN A 115 0.63 7.17 14.78
C GLN A 115 1.82 7.89 15.42
N GLN A 116 2.99 7.99 14.74
CA GLN A 116 4.13 8.71 15.29
C GLN A 116 3.80 10.21 15.46
N PRO A 117 4.05 10.82 16.64
CA PRO A 117 3.75 12.23 16.85
C PRO A 117 4.66 13.15 16.01
N ALA A 118 5.91 12.73 15.78
CA ALA A 118 6.87 13.48 14.98
C ALA A 118 6.59 13.37 13.47
N GLN A 119 6.97 14.41 12.72
CA GLN A 119 6.99 14.41 11.26
C GLN A 119 8.27 13.72 10.76
N THR A 120 8.28 12.40 10.81
CA THR A 120 9.37 11.58 10.29
C THR A 120 9.38 11.57 8.77
N LEU A 121 10.52 11.29 8.14
CA LEU A 121 10.59 11.14 6.69
C LEU A 121 9.75 9.94 6.18
N PRO A 122 9.73 8.76 6.83
CA PRO A 122 8.79 7.70 6.49
C PRO A 122 7.32 8.17 6.50
N LYS A 123 6.90 8.95 7.51
CA LYS A 123 5.54 9.52 7.57
C LYS A 123 5.24 10.47 6.41
N GLN A 124 6.20 11.32 6.03
CA GLN A 124 6.06 12.20 4.86
C GLN A 124 5.89 11.40 3.56
N LEU A 125 6.61 10.28 3.40
CA LEU A 125 6.47 9.39 2.25
C LEU A 125 5.08 8.76 2.18
N VAL A 126 4.49 8.36 3.33
CA VAL A 126 3.10 7.88 3.39
C VAL A 126 2.12 8.98 3.00
N GLN A 127 2.32 10.21 3.49
CA GLN A 127 1.47 11.36 3.13
C GLN A 127 1.54 11.67 1.63
N ALA A 128 2.74 11.64 1.05
CA ALA A 128 2.94 11.81 -0.40
C ALA A 128 2.23 10.69 -1.19
N LEU A 129 2.35 9.43 -0.77
CA LEU A 129 1.64 8.31 -1.38
C LEU A 129 0.12 8.54 -1.41
N VAL A 130 -0.48 8.92 -0.28
CA VAL A 130 -1.93 9.16 -0.20
C VAL A 130 -2.34 10.33 -1.10
N HIS A 131 -1.55 11.41 -1.14
CA HIS A 131 -1.77 12.55 -2.01
C HIS A 131 -1.74 12.16 -3.49
N ASP A 132 -0.69 11.46 -3.92
CA ASP A 132 -0.49 11.03 -5.31
C ASP A 132 -1.55 10.03 -5.77
N TYR A 133 -1.95 9.15 -4.87
CA TYR A 133 -3.05 8.21 -5.11
C TYR A 133 -4.38 8.97 -5.30
N GLY A 134 -4.69 9.90 -4.40
CA GLY A 134 -5.89 10.75 -4.49
C GLY A 134 -5.94 11.56 -5.78
N ALA A 135 -4.80 12.10 -6.24
CA ALA A 135 -4.73 12.84 -7.50
C ALA A 135 -5.05 11.95 -8.73
N ARG A 136 -4.66 10.67 -8.71
CA ARG A 136 -5.01 9.69 -9.74
C ARG A 136 -6.52 9.41 -9.76
N LEU A 137 -7.10 9.19 -8.59
CA LEU A 137 -8.54 8.96 -8.46
C LEU A 137 -9.35 10.15 -8.97
N ARG A 138 -8.98 11.39 -8.57
CA ARG A 138 -9.68 12.60 -9.03
C ARG A 138 -9.69 12.72 -10.54
N ARG A 139 -8.56 12.44 -11.21
CA ARG A 139 -8.50 12.48 -12.70
C ARG A 139 -9.46 11.47 -13.34
N LEU A 140 -9.59 10.28 -12.78
CA LEU A 140 -10.53 9.26 -13.29
C LEU A 140 -11.98 9.65 -13.00
N LEU A 141 -12.27 10.17 -11.81
CA LEU A 141 -13.60 10.65 -11.44
C LEU A 141 -14.03 11.82 -12.33
N GLU A 142 -13.14 12.78 -12.63
CA GLU A 142 -13.41 13.87 -13.56
C GLU A 142 -13.69 13.37 -14.97
N ALA A 143 -12.89 12.43 -15.46
CA ALA A 143 -13.12 11.78 -16.75
C ALA A 143 -14.48 11.05 -16.79
N GLY A 144 -14.87 10.36 -15.72
CA GLY A 144 -16.15 9.70 -15.60
C GLY A 144 -17.34 10.65 -15.61
N LYS A 145 -17.23 11.83 -14.98
CA LYS A 145 -18.23 12.91 -15.08
C LYS A 145 -18.33 13.40 -16.52
N THR A 146 -17.22 13.70 -17.15
CA THR A 146 -17.18 14.22 -18.54
C THR A 146 -17.79 13.23 -19.53
N GLN A 147 -17.64 11.92 -19.28
CA GLN A 147 -18.21 10.85 -20.13
C GLN A 147 -19.66 10.49 -19.76
N GLY A 148 -20.22 11.12 -18.73
CA GLY A 148 -21.59 10.85 -18.28
C GLY A 148 -21.77 9.53 -17.52
N GLU A 149 -20.69 8.84 -17.16
CA GLU A 149 -20.76 7.60 -16.35
C GLU A 149 -21.06 7.91 -14.88
N LEU A 150 -20.65 9.10 -14.39
CA LEU A 150 -20.79 9.53 -13.01
C LEU A 150 -21.76 10.71 -12.90
N ALA A 151 -22.34 10.89 -11.71
CA ALA A 151 -23.26 11.98 -11.41
C ALA A 151 -22.59 13.34 -11.68
N ALA A 152 -23.31 14.26 -12.36
CA ALA A 152 -22.78 15.55 -12.76
C ALA A 152 -22.44 16.45 -11.55
N ASP A 153 -23.15 16.29 -10.45
CA ASP A 153 -22.97 17.00 -9.18
C ASP A 153 -22.06 16.29 -8.18
N LEU A 154 -21.41 15.17 -8.59
CA LEU A 154 -20.51 14.39 -7.72
C LEU A 154 -19.37 15.26 -7.19
N ASP A 155 -19.21 15.28 -5.86
CA ASP A 155 -18.04 15.84 -5.19
C ASP A 155 -16.85 14.88 -5.38
N LEU A 156 -15.87 15.28 -6.18
CA LEU A 156 -14.71 14.45 -6.55
C LEU A 156 -13.78 14.19 -5.36
N ASP A 157 -13.65 15.16 -4.46
CA ASP A 157 -12.78 15.02 -3.28
C ASP A 157 -13.41 14.05 -2.29
N ALA A 158 -14.70 14.18 -2.02
CA ALA A 158 -15.44 13.25 -1.17
C ALA A 158 -15.44 11.83 -1.75
N ALA A 159 -15.62 11.69 -3.06
CA ALA A 159 -15.58 10.39 -3.74
C ALA A 159 -14.19 9.74 -3.66
N ALA A 160 -13.11 10.50 -3.82
CA ALA A 160 -11.75 10.00 -3.68
C ALA A 160 -11.43 9.58 -2.24
N VAL A 161 -11.85 10.37 -1.25
CA VAL A 161 -11.72 10.04 0.18
C VAL A 161 -12.49 8.77 0.53
N LEU A 162 -13.73 8.66 0.05
CA LEU A 162 -14.57 7.47 0.29
C LEU A 162 -13.94 6.22 -0.35
N PHE A 163 -13.40 6.32 -1.56
CA PHE A 163 -12.70 5.21 -2.23
C PHE A 163 -11.56 4.65 -1.36
N ILE A 164 -10.65 5.52 -0.93
CA ILE A 164 -9.52 5.13 -0.07
C ILE A 164 -10.03 4.62 1.29
N GLY A 165 -11.00 5.32 1.88
CA GLY A 165 -11.58 4.98 3.17
C GLY A 165 -12.24 3.60 3.21
N THR A 166 -12.89 3.18 2.13
CA THR A 166 -13.47 1.82 2.05
C THR A 166 -12.40 0.73 2.05
N ILE A 167 -11.27 0.93 1.37
CA ILE A 167 -10.12 0.01 1.41
C ILE A 167 -9.52 -0.04 2.82
N GLN A 168 -9.31 1.13 3.44
CA GLN A 168 -8.80 1.22 4.82
C GLN A 168 -9.74 0.53 5.81
N GLY A 169 -11.06 0.67 5.62
CA GLY A 169 -12.07 -0.01 6.42
C GLY A 169 -11.99 -1.54 6.27
N LEU A 170 -11.86 -2.06 5.06
CA LEU A 170 -11.68 -3.50 4.82
C LEU A 170 -10.41 -4.03 5.49
N VAL A 171 -9.31 -3.31 5.38
CA VAL A 171 -8.04 -3.65 6.07
C VAL A 171 -8.24 -3.70 7.57
N MET A 172 -8.84 -2.67 8.16
CA MET A 172 -9.08 -2.61 9.61
C MET A 172 -9.97 -3.76 10.08
N GLN A 173 -11.06 -4.06 9.35
CA GLN A 173 -11.96 -5.17 9.67
C GLN A 173 -11.24 -6.53 9.61
N SER A 174 -10.32 -6.70 8.65
CA SER A 174 -9.54 -7.93 8.53
C SER A 174 -8.55 -8.10 9.69
N LEU A 175 -7.91 -7.01 10.12
CA LEU A 175 -7.00 -7.02 11.27
C LEU A 175 -7.73 -7.34 12.56
N LEU A 176 -8.93 -6.77 12.77
CA LEU A 176 -9.76 -7.05 13.93
C LEU A 176 -10.23 -8.52 13.98
N ALA A 177 -10.54 -9.09 12.82
CA ALA A 177 -10.98 -10.48 12.69
C ALA A 177 -9.82 -11.50 12.71
N GLY A 178 -8.57 -11.05 12.53
CA GLY A 178 -7.43 -11.96 12.31
C GLY A 178 -7.50 -12.75 10.99
N ASP A 179 -8.32 -12.31 10.04
CA ASP A 179 -8.59 -12.99 8.76
C ASP A 179 -8.29 -12.08 7.57
N VAL A 180 -7.07 -12.22 7.01
CA VAL A 180 -6.63 -11.44 5.84
C VAL A 180 -7.43 -11.80 4.59
N ALA A 181 -7.93 -13.04 4.45
CA ALA A 181 -8.70 -13.47 3.29
C ALA A 181 -10.05 -12.74 3.19
N ARG A 182 -10.55 -12.23 4.31
CA ARG A 182 -11.77 -11.42 4.38
C ARG A 182 -11.73 -10.20 3.47
N ILE A 183 -10.57 -9.55 3.32
CA ILE A 183 -10.42 -8.36 2.47
C ILE A 183 -10.88 -8.67 1.04
N ARG A 184 -10.35 -9.76 0.45
CA ARG A 184 -10.71 -10.17 -0.93
C ARG A 184 -12.16 -10.60 -1.07
N ARG A 185 -12.71 -11.26 -0.05
CA ARG A 185 -14.10 -11.72 -0.06
C ARG A 185 -15.10 -10.57 -0.05
N ASP A 186 -14.84 -9.56 0.78
CA ASP A 186 -15.79 -8.47 1.02
C ASP A 186 -15.62 -7.30 0.00
N ALA A 187 -14.44 -7.15 -0.61
CA ALA A 187 -14.09 -6.05 -1.50
C ALA A 187 -15.05 -5.85 -2.70
N PRO A 188 -15.48 -6.89 -3.44
CA PRO A 188 -16.39 -6.69 -4.58
C PRO A 188 -17.72 -6.08 -4.15
N GLY A 189 -18.29 -6.54 -3.03
CA GLY A 189 -19.54 -6.01 -2.48
C GLY A 189 -19.42 -4.55 -2.04
N VAL A 190 -18.31 -4.19 -1.38
CA VAL A 190 -18.04 -2.82 -0.95
C VAL A 190 -17.85 -1.91 -2.16
N PHE A 191 -17.08 -2.33 -3.16
CA PHE A 191 -16.93 -1.56 -4.39
C PHE A 191 -18.25 -1.39 -5.15
N ALA A 192 -19.10 -2.41 -5.21
CA ALA A 192 -20.42 -2.31 -5.84
C ALA A 192 -21.32 -1.26 -5.17
N ILE A 193 -21.22 -1.10 -3.84
CA ILE A 193 -21.94 -0.03 -3.11
C ILE A 193 -21.35 1.33 -3.46
N TYR A 194 -20.02 1.47 -3.44
CA TYR A 194 -19.32 2.70 -3.83
C TYR A 194 -19.72 3.13 -5.24
N ARG A 195 -19.63 2.21 -6.23
CA ARG A 195 -20.00 2.47 -7.64
C ARG A 195 -21.42 2.99 -7.79
N ARG A 196 -22.39 2.38 -7.09
CA ARG A 196 -23.79 2.85 -7.12
C ARG A 196 -23.94 4.25 -6.52
N GLY A 197 -23.16 4.57 -5.50
CA GLY A 197 -23.21 5.89 -4.85
C GLY A 197 -22.63 7.03 -5.69
N ILE A 198 -21.78 6.73 -6.67
CA ILE A 198 -21.15 7.73 -7.55
C ILE A 198 -21.73 7.74 -8.97
N ALA A 199 -22.54 6.72 -9.32
CA ALA A 199 -23.11 6.59 -10.67
C ALA A 199 -24.10 7.71 -10.99
N ASN A 200 -24.24 8.02 -12.29
CA ASN A 200 -25.31 8.88 -12.76
C ASN A 200 -26.67 8.21 -12.49
N SER A 201 -27.59 8.91 -11.84
CA SER A 201 -28.97 8.44 -11.66
C SER A 201 -29.69 8.53 -13.00
N GLN A 202 -30.01 7.39 -13.58
CA GLN A 202 -30.89 7.33 -14.79
C GLN A 202 -32.31 7.66 -14.42
#